data_2ec1b52432a0b14c011f88491823e3b1
#
_entry.id   2ec1b52432a0b14c011f88491823e3b1
#
_cell.length_a   1.000
_cell.length_b   1.000
_cell.length_c   1.000
_cell.angle_alpha   90.00
_cell.angle_beta   90.00
_cell.angle_gamma   90.00
#
_symmetry.space_group_name_H-M   'P 1'
#
loop_
_entity.id
_entity.type
_entity.pdbx_description
1 polymer ?
#
loop_
_entity_poly.entity_id
_entity_poly.type
_entity_poly.pdbx_seq_one_letter_code
_entity_poly.pdbx_strand_id
1 'polypeptide(L)'
;MALAAGVLFAAACGRTAKIDAVITDAPSSEVLVKVLKSSALETVDTIACDETGKLSYKLAIEKGQVEFVYLYRGDKRIASLLLKQGDKVNVQADTLGNYQVSGSEESAKLAEVESDYVAFLKRIHALNAQVDKAVDADESLALRQTMGQEYIAYYRNRVMYVMANSRSMTVIPVLYQTLGENLPVFGQSTDVIHFRNAADSLALEYPESRHVKALAKEAERRHSYLNMEALVKSAEQIGYPDIELPDLQGQKRKLSDIDAKVVMIHFWTATKAEQKMFNLDVLKPLYEQYHKKGFEIYQVALDMDKGFWANVVKQQKPQWVSVCDSRGSASPYIATYNLPTLPAFFIINDGALVDGQVVDEASLRKLLNKLL
;
A
#
# COMPACT_ATOMS: atom_id res chain seq x y z
N MET A 1 52.10 -4.59 39.15
CA MET A 1 51.19 -3.52 38.72
C MET A 1 50.08 -4.18 37.88
N ALA A 2 48.92 -4.40 38.51
CA ALA A 2 47.76 -4.97 37.82
C ALA A 2 46.79 -3.80 37.51
N LEU A 3 46.62 -3.50 36.23
CA LEU A 3 45.57 -2.57 35.77
C LEU A 3 44.22 -3.28 35.79
N ALA A 4 43.36 -2.83 36.69
CA ALA A 4 41.96 -3.19 36.71
C ALA A 4 41.23 -2.41 35.62
N ALA A 5 40.79 -3.10 34.55
CA ALA A 5 39.87 -2.55 33.59
C ALA A 5 38.45 -2.46 34.20
N GLY A 6 38.09 -1.27 34.69
CA GLY A 6 36.75 -0.96 35.14
C GLY A 6 35.80 -0.88 33.93
N VAL A 7 34.96 -1.89 33.76
CA VAL A 7 33.85 -1.84 32.85
C VAL A 7 32.78 -0.90 33.41
N LEU A 8 32.65 0.26 32.82
CA LEU A 8 31.58 1.21 33.09
C LEU A 8 30.23 0.60 32.68
N PHE A 9 29.49 0.01 33.59
CA PHE A 9 28.06 -0.22 33.48
C PHE A 9 27.32 1.11 33.66
N ALA A 10 27.29 1.95 32.66
CA ALA A 10 26.53 3.19 32.65
C ALA A 10 25.16 2.97 32.02
N ALA A 11 24.12 3.06 32.85
CA ALA A 11 22.77 3.49 32.52
C ALA A 11 22.07 2.86 31.33
N ALA A 12 21.81 1.56 31.36
CA ALA A 12 20.89 0.87 30.43
C ALA A 12 19.41 0.96 30.88
N CYS A 13 19.08 1.74 31.92
CA CYS A 13 17.76 1.69 32.56
C CYS A 13 16.61 2.38 31.75
N GLY A 14 16.91 3.06 30.64
CA GLY A 14 15.93 3.79 29.83
C GLY A 14 15.70 3.23 28.43
N ARG A 15 16.39 2.15 28.03
CA ARG A 15 16.36 1.61 26.65
C ARG A 15 15.62 0.28 26.51
N THR A 16 14.98 -0.21 27.54
CA THR A 16 14.33 -1.52 27.53
C THR A 16 12.87 -1.44 27.94
N ALA A 17 12.03 -2.32 27.41
CA ALA A 17 10.74 -2.70 27.97
C ALA A 17 10.93 -3.97 28.80
N LYS A 18 10.15 -4.11 29.89
CA LYS A 18 10.14 -5.30 30.76
C LYS A 18 8.83 -6.06 30.58
N ILE A 19 8.95 -7.37 30.40
CA ILE A 19 7.83 -8.31 30.30
C ILE A 19 7.94 -9.24 31.50
N ASP A 20 6.95 -9.23 32.38
CA ASP A 20 6.76 -10.25 33.41
C ASP A 20 5.55 -11.09 32.98
N ALA A 21 5.71 -12.38 32.76
CA ALA A 21 4.63 -13.24 32.29
C ALA A 21 4.45 -14.48 33.16
N VAL A 22 3.21 -14.98 33.21
CA VAL A 22 2.84 -16.24 33.80
C VAL A 22 2.09 -17.06 32.77
N ILE A 23 2.62 -18.25 32.44
CA ILE A 23 1.96 -19.23 31.57
C ILE A 23 1.33 -20.28 32.47
N THR A 24 0.03 -20.19 32.64
CA THR A 24 -0.70 -20.86 33.74
C THR A 24 -0.71 -22.38 33.65
N ASP A 25 -0.56 -22.96 32.47
CA ASP A 25 -0.66 -24.40 32.18
C ASP A 25 0.62 -24.99 31.59
N ALA A 26 1.75 -24.29 31.69
CA ALA A 26 3.01 -24.71 31.12
C ALA A 26 4.22 -24.40 32.01
N PRO A 27 4.29 -24.96 33.26
CA PRO A 27 5.45 -24.79 34.11
C PRO A 27 6.70 -25.40 33.48
N SER A 28 7.86 -24.82 33.77
CA SER A 28 9.18 -25.27 33.28
C SER A 28 9.30 -25.41 31.76
N SER A 29 8.46 -24.69 31.00
CA SER A 29 8.47 -24.71 29.54
C SER A 29 9.27 -23.56 28.95
N GLU A 30 9.68 -23.69 27.69
CA GLU A 30 10.34 -22.64 26.95
C GLU A 30 9.34 -21.74 26.22
N VAL A 31 9.56 -20.45 26.26
CA VAL A 31 8.81 -19.39 25.56
C VAL A 31 9.74 -18.65 24.63
N LEU A 32 9.41 -18.62 23.33
CA LEU A 32 10.13 -17.86 22.35
C LEU A 32 9.59 -16.42 22.33
N VAL A 33 10.49 -15.46 22.40
CA VAL A 33 10.17 -14.04 22.18
C VAL A 33 10.46 -13.70 20.75
N LYS A 34 9.43 -13.31 20.01
CA LYS A 34 9.55 -12.92 18.61
C LYS A 34 9.16 -11.46 18.43
N VAL A 35 9.86 -10.76 17.53
CA VAL A 35 9.61 -9.36 17.20
C VAL A 35 9.30 -9.25 15.71
N LEU A 36 8.24 -8.52 15.36
CA LEU A 36 7.94 -8.20 13.98
C LEU A 36 8.92 -7.15 13.47
N LYS A 37 9.75 -7.51 12.52
CA LYS A 37 10.55 -6.58 11.71
C LYS A 37 9.73 -6.09 10.54
N SER A 38 10.32 -5.43 9.58
CA SER A 38 9.57 -4.80 8.47
C SER A 38 8.63 -5.73 7.72
N SER A 39 8.97 -7.03 7.59
CA SER A 39 8.17 -8.03 6.85
C SER A 39 8.28 -9.45 7.38
N ALA A 40 9.09 -9.67 8.43
CA ALA A 40 9.35 -10.99 8.98
C ALA A 40 9.26 -10.99 10.50
N LEU A 41 8.85 -12.13 11.04
CA LEU A 41 8.82 -12.38 12.47
C LEU A 41 10.14 -13.06 12.85
N GLU A 42 10.96 -12.36 13.65
CA GLU A 42 12.28 -12.85 14.09
C GLU A 42 12.23 -13.32 15.55
N THR A 43 12.75 -14.51 15.83
CA THR A 43 12.98 -14.95 17.20
C THR A 43 14.21 -14.23 17.75
N VAL A 44 13.99 -13.42 18.79
CA VAL A 44 15.06 -12.64 19.42
C VAL A 44 15.62 -13.32 20.66
N ASP A 45 14.83 -14.18 21.32
CA ASP A 45 15.29 -14.95 22.48
C ASP A 45 14.38 -16.16 22.77
N THR A 46 14.88 -17.08 23.61
CA THR A 46 14.14 -18.21 24.16
C THR A 46 14.34 -18.23 25.67
N ILE A 47 13.25 -18.20 26.42
CA ILE A 47 13.27 -18.03 27.87
C ILE A 47 12.57 -19.23 28.53
N ALA A 48 13.23 -19.82 29.50
CA ALA A 48 12.62 -20.86 30.33
C ALA A 48 11.71 -20.23 31.41
N CYS A 49 10.50 -20.75 31.55
CA CYS A 49 9.63 -20.49 32.69
C CYS A 49 10.15 -21.25 33.91
N ASP A 50 9.90 -20.70 35.10
CA ASP A 50 10.13 -21.40 36.33
C ASP A 50 9.09 -22.52 36.59
N GLU A 51 9.19 -23.20 37.73
CA GLU A 51 8.27 -24.28 38.13
C GLU A 51 6.82 -23.78 38.36
N THR A 52 6.59 -22.47 38.38
CA THR A 52 5.26 -21.84 38.50
C THR A 52 4.77 -21.26 37.20
N GLY A 53 5.49 -21.47 36.09
CA GLY A 53 5.16 -20.90 34.75
C GLY A 53 5.52 -19.42 34.60
N LYS A 54 6.31 -18.83 35.54
CA LYS A 54 6.71 -17.42 35.47
C LYS A 54 7.97 -17.25 34.65
N LEU A 55 8.02 -16.14 33.92
CA LEU A 55 9.22 -15.65 33.24
C LEU A 55 9.32 -14.12 33.37
N SER A 56 10.55 -13.60 33.29
CA SER A 56 10.82 -12.16 33.22
C SER A 56 11.83 -11.91 32.13
N TYR A 57 11.52 -10.94 31.24
CA TYR A 57 12.36 -10.60 30.10
C TYR A 57 12.53 -9.10 29.94
N LYS A 58 13.69 -8.66 29.48
CA LYS A 58 13.97 -7.27 29.12
C LYS A 58 14.30 -7.18 27.63
N LEU A 59 13.43 -6.54 26.87
CA LEU A 59 13.63 -6.28 25.47
C LEU A 59 14.26 -4.91 25.26
N ALA A 60 15.36 -4.84 24.53
CA ALA A 60 15.93 -3.57 24.07
C ALA A 60 15.06 -2.99 22.95
N ILE A 61 14.64 -1.74 23.09
CA ILE A 61 13.83 -1.03 22.09
C ILE A 61 14.54 0.27 21.70
N GLU A 62 14.69 0.52 20.42
CA GLU A 62 15.29 1.75 19.92
C GLU A 62 14.39 2.97 20.22
N LYS A 63 15.01 4.13 20.42
CA LYS A 63 14.28 5.36 20.71
C LYS A 63 13.31 5.70 19.56
N GLY A 64 12.07 6.00 19.90
CA GLY A 64 11.04 6.34 18.93
C GLY A 64 10.40 5.14 18.21
N GLN A 65 10.84 3.90 18.50
CA GLN A 65 10.20 2.70 17.99
C GLN A 65 9.12 2.19 18.95
N VAL A 66 8.08 1.62 18.37
CA VAL A 66 7.10 0.76 19.05
C VAL A 66 7.20 -0.62 18.40
N GLU A 67 7.40 -1.65 19.21
CA GLU A 67 7.63 -3.00 18.73
C GLU A 67 6.40 -3.88 18.92
N PHE A 68 6.06 -4.62 17.87
CA PHE A 68 5.14 -5.76 17.97
C PHE A 68 5.92 -6.96 18.46
N VAL A 69 5.63 -7.40 19.66
CA VAL A 69 6.32 -8.50 20.36
C VAL A 69 5.33 -9.63 20.59
N TYR A 70 5.73 -10.82 20.21
CA TYR A 70 4.89 -12.01 20.33
C TYR A 70 5.57 -13.05 21.20
N LEU A 71 4.83 -13.63 22.12
CA LEU A 71 5.26 -14.77 22.90
C LEU A 71 4.73 -16.05 22.26
N TYR A 72 5.60 -17.00 22.05
CA TYR A 72 5.27 -18.29 21.42
C TYR A 72 5.68 -19.44 22.30
N ARG A 73 4.89 -20.51 22.27
CA ARG A 73 5.27 -21.82 22.77
C ARG A 73 5.25 -22.81 21.60
N GLY A 74 6.46 -23.28 21.20
CA GLY A 74 6.60 -23.95 19.92
C GLY A 74 6.14 -23.06 18.76
N ASP A 75 5.23 -23.55 17.95
CA ASP A 75 4.69 -22.79 16.82
C ASP A 75 3.43 -21.98 17.16
N LYS A 76 2.93 -22.10 18.38
CA LYS A 76 1.70 -21.43 18.77
C LYS A 76 1.98 -20.12 19.48
N ARG A 77 1.38 -19.03 18.98
CA ARG A 77 1.38 -17.72 19.62
C ARG A 77 0.46 -17.76 20.84
N ILE A 78 0.98 -17.32 22.01
CA ILE A 78 0.27 -17.33 23.29
C ILE A 78 -0.02 -15.93 23.82
N ALA A 79 0.69 -14.89 23.37
CA ALA A 79 0.38 -13.49 23.64
C ALA A 79 0.98 -12.56 22.57
N SER A 80 0.37 -11.40 22.43
CA SER A 80 0.83 -10.30 21.56
C SER A 80 0.91 -9.01 22.36
N LEU A 81 1.99 -8.25 22.17
CA LEU A 81 2.28 -7.04 22.92
C LEU A 81 2.68 -5.92 21.97
N LEU A 82 2.32 -4.70 22.31
CA LEU A 82 2.84 -3.46 21.73
C LEU A 82 3.66 -2.74 22.79
N LEU A 83 4.97 -2.66 22.59
CA LEU A 83 5.91 -2.18 23.58
C LEU A 83 6.75 -1.03 23.07
N LYS A 84 6.94 -0.02 23.89
CA LYS A 84 7.89 1.09 23.72
C LYS A 84 8.89 1.13 24.87
N GLN A 85 9.92 1.94 24.73
CA GLN A 85 10.91 2.13 25.78
C GLN A 85 10.24 2.51 27.12
N GLY A 86 10.65 1.84 28.18
CA GLY A 86 10.18 2.08 29.54
C GLY A 86 8.93 1.32 29.95
N ASP A 87 8.23 0.66 29.04
CA ASP A 87 7.05 -0.14 29.35
C ASP A 87 7.41 -1.29 30.31
N LYS A 88 6.49 -1.54 31.24
CA LYS A 88 6.55 -2.67 32.19
C LYS A 88 5.20 -3.37 32.14
N VAL A 89 5.16 -4.51 31.49
CA VAL A 89 3.91 -5.24 31.28
C VAL A 89 3.87 -6.52 32.09
N ASN A 90 2.67 -6.84 32.60
CA ASN A 90 2.37 -8.12 33.20
C ASN A 90 1.41 -8.87 32.30
N VAL A 91 1.78 -10.10 31.96
CA VAL A 91 1.03 -10.97 31.05
C VAL A 91 0.59 -12.21 31.81
N GLN A 92 -0.68 -12.56 31.72
CA GLN A 92 -1.20 -13.86 32.11
C GLN A 92 -1.70 -14.55 30.84
N ALA A 93 -1.14 -15.71 30.52
CA ALA A 93 -1.49 -16.43 29.29
C ALA A 93 -1.62 -17.93 29.57
N ASP A 94 -2.34 -18.62 28.69
CA ASP A 94 -2.39 -20.08 28.61
C ASP A 94 -1.81 -20.60 27.29
N THR A 95 -1.63 -21.90 27.18
CA THR A 95 -1.13 -22.53 25.96
C THR A 95 -2.16 -22.57 24.84
N LEU A 96 -3.42 -22.16 25.10
CA LEU A 96 -4.47 -22.04 24.10
C LEU A 96 -4.45 -20.70 23.40
N GLY A 97 -3.66 -19.72 23.89
CA GLY A 97 -3.55 -18.37 23.34
C GLY A 97 -4.58 -17.39 23.93
N ASN A 98 -5.23 -17.75 25.04
CA ASN A 98 -5.98 -16.79 25.81
C ASN A 98 -5.01 -16.04 26.70
N TYR A 99 -5.03 -14.70 26.67
CA TYR A 99 -4.14 -13.90 27.48
C TYR A 99 -4.78 -12.59 27.93
N GLN A 100 -4.24 -12.06 29.02
CA GLN A 100 -4.52 -10.72 29.54
C GLN A 100 -3.21 -9.99 29.74
N VAL A 101 -3.21 -8.69 29.53
CA VAL A 101 -2.03 -7.84 29.72
C VAL A 101 -2.39 -6.56 30.45
N SER A 102 -1.50 -6.13 31.35
CA SER A 102 -1.59 -4.87 32.06
C SER A 102 -0.24 -4.14 32.05
N GLY A 103 -0.25 -2.84 32.35
CA GLY A 103 0.97 -2.01 32.36
C GLY A 103 1.30 -1.34 31.03
N SER A 104 0.57 -1.63 29.94
CA SER A 104 0.64 -0.91 28.68
C SER A 104 -0.77 -0.83 28.09
N GLU A 105 -1.26 0.37 27.86
CA GLU A 105 -2.58 0.63 27.26
C GLU A 105 -2.67 0.07 25.83
N GLU A 106 -1.63 0.26 25.04
CA GLU A 106 -1.56 -0.25 23.66
C GLU A 106 -1.57 -1.79 23.62
N SER A 107 -0.85 -2.45 24.53
CA SER A 107 -0.89 -3.90 24.64
C SER A 107 -2.25 -4.43 25.10
N ALA A 108 -2.92 -3.74 26.01
CA ALA A 108 -4.28 -4.11 26.44
C ALA A 108 -5.28 -3.97 25.30
N LYS A 109 -5.26 -2.86 24.55
CA LYS A 109 -6.08 -2.66 23.35
C LYS A 109 -5.80 -3.73 22.28
N LEU A 110 -4.54 -4.12 22.10
CA LEU A 110 -4.18 -5.17 21.16
C LEU A 110 -4.81 -6.51 21.56
N ALA A 111 -4.77 -6.85 22.86
CA ALA A 111 -5.38 -8.08 23.38
C ALA A 111 -6.90 -8.12 23.13
N GLU A 112 -7.60 -7.01 23.34
CA GLU A 112 -9.04 -6.89 23.04
C GLU A 112 -9.32 -7.09 21.57
N VAL A 113 -8.57 -6.40 20.68
CA VAL A 113 -8.71 -6.53 19.22
C VAL A 113 -8.49 -7.96 18.73
N GLU A 114 -7.46 -8.64 19.27
CA GLU A 114 -7.18 -10.02 18.90
C GLU A 114 -8.25 -10.99 19.43
N SER A 115 -8.74 -10.77 20.65
CA SER A 115 -9.85 -11.56 21.21
C SER A 115 -11.12 -11.47 20.37
N ASP A 116 -11.50 -10.26 19.98
CA ASP A 116 -12.64 -10.02 19.07
C ASP A 116 -12.44 -10.70 17.72
N TYR A 117 -11.24 -10.63 17.16
CA TYR A 117 -10.90 -11.26 15.89
C TYR A 117 -10.99 -12.78 15.96
N VAL A 118 -10.44 -13.38 17.00
CA VAL A 118 -10.52 -14.83 17.24
C VAL A 118 -11.98 -15.28 17.42
N ALA A 119 -12.79 -14.51 18.15
CA ALA A 119 -14.21 -14.79 18.31
C ALA A 119 -14.98 -14.72 16.98
N PHE A 120 -14.67 -13.74 16.15
CA PHE A 120 -15.24 -13.62 14.81
C PHE A 120 -14.85 -14.83 13.92
N LEU A 121 -13.58 -15.19 13.87
CA LEU A 121 -13.11 -16.34 13.09
C LEU A 121 -13.79 -17.65 13.53
N LYS A 122 -13.96 -17.86 14.85
CA LYS A 122 -14.68 -19.03 15.38
C LYS A 122 -16.12 -19.08 14.86
N ARG A 123 -16.85 -17.95 14.82
CA ARG A 123 -18.21 -17.91 14.28
C ARG A 123 -18.25 -18.21 12.79
N ILE A 124 -17.36 -17.63 11.99
CA ILE A 124 -17.27 -17.88 10.55
C ILE A 124 -16.93 -19.34 10.27
N HIS A 125 -15.97 -19.93 10.98
CA HIS A 125 -15.61 -21.34 10.81
C HIS A 125 -16.75 -22.28 11.21
N ALA A 126 -17.49 -21.95 12.28
CA ALA A 126 -18.67 -22.73 12.68
C ALA A 126 -19.77 -22.70 11.62
N LEU A 127 -20.05 -21.54 11.04
CA LEU A 127 -21.02 -21.39 9.95
C LEU A 127 -20.56 -22.15 8.69
N ASN A 128 -19.29 -22.06 8.33
CA ASN A 128 -18.74 -22.79 7.19
C ASN A 128 -18.87 -24.30 7.37
N ALA A 129 -18.58 -24.82 8.57
CA ALA A 129 -18.75 -26.24 8.89
C ALA A 129 -20.25 -26.68 8.84
N GLN A 130 -21.20 -25.77 9.03
CA GLN A 130 -22.62 -26.03 8.83
C GLN A 130 -22.98 -26.04 7.34
N VAL A 131 -22.43 -25.12 6.54
CA VAL A 131 -22.58 -25.12 5.07
C VAL A 131 -22.13 -26.44 4.47
N ASP A 132 -21.00 -26.99 4.95
CA ASP A 132 -20.46 -28.27 4.47
C ASP A 132 -21.37 -29.49 4.83
N LYS A 133 -22.28 -29.31 5.81
CA LYS A 133 -23.22 -30.36 6.27
C LYS A 133 -24.66 -30.09 5.84
N ALA A 134 -24.91 -29.01 5.14
CA ALA A 134 -26.26 -28.62 4.72
C ALA A 134 -26.91 -29.75 3.86
N VAL A 135 -28.17 -30.02 4.15
CA VAL A 135 -28.92 -31.11 3.53
C VAL A 135 -29.36 -30.75 2.11
N ASP A 136 -29.63 -29.48 1.86
CA ASP A 136 -30.09 -28.99 0.57
C ASP A 136 -29.48 -27.59 0.21
N ALA A 137 -29.80 -27.16 -1.00
CA ALA A 137 -29.30 -25.89 -1.52
C ALA A 137 -29.84 -24.66 -0.80
N ASP A 138 -31.08 -24.73 -0.32
CA ASP A 138 -31.74 -23.60 0.35
C ASP A 138 -31.13 -23.37 1.74
N GLU A 139 -30.88 -24.43 2.49
CA GLU A 139 -30.18 -24.37 3.77
C GLU A 139 -28.75 -23.84 3.58
N SER A 140 -28.01 -24.35 2.59
CA SER A 140 -26.66 -23.86 2.25
C SER A 140 -26.66 -22.37 1.90
N LEU A 141 -27.64 -21.92 1.12
CA LEU A 141 -27.80 -20.50 0.75
C LEU A 141 -28.08 -19.62 1.97
N ALA A 142 -28.98 -20.04 2.86
CA ALA A 142 -29.31 -19.29 4.08
C ALA A 142 -28.08 -19.13 5.00
N LEU A 143 -27.29 -20.20 5.16
CA LEU A 143 -26.05 -20.15 5.94
C LEU A 143 -25.01 -19.23 5.32
N ARG A 144 -24.83 -19.25 3.99
CA ARG A 144 -23.93 -18.31 3.28
C ARG A 144 -24.39 -16.86 3.41
N GLN A 145 -25.69 -16.59 3.38
CA GLN A 145 -26.23 -15.26 3.63
C GLN A 145 -25.90 -14.78 5.06
N THR A 146 -26.06 -15.68 6.04
CA THR A 146 -25.69 -15.40 7.44
C THR A 146 -24.20 -15.09 7.57
N MET A 147 -23.31 -15.87 6.92
CA MET A 147 -21.88 -15.59 6.88
C MET A 147 -21.58 -14.21 6.28
N GLY A 148 -22.28 -13.84 5.19
CA GLY A 148 -22.15 -12.53 4.57
C GLY A 148 -22.57 -11.39 5.52
N GLN A 149 -23.66 -11.57 6.28
CA GLN A 149 -24.09 -10.59 7.28
C GLN A 149 -23.10 -10.43 8.43
N GLU A 150 -22.57 -11.54 8.96
CA GLU A 150 -21.51 -11.53 9.99
C GLU A 150 -20.25 -10.82 9.49
N TYR A 151 -19.83 -11.09 8.25
CA TYR A 151 -18.68 -10.40 7.66
C TYR A 151 -18.93 -8.88 7.53
N ILE A 152 -20.05 -8.47 7.00
CA ILE A 152 -20.40 -7.04 6.84
C ILE A 152 -20.43 -6.33 8.20
N ALA A 153 -21.03 -6.97 9.21
CA ALA A 153 -21.08 -6.42 10.58
C ALA A 153 -19.68 -6.27 11.17
N TYR A 154 -18.84 -7.29 11.01
CA TYR A 154 -17.45 -7.26 11.47
C TYR A 154 -16.64 -6.20 10.73
N TYR A 155 -16.70 -6.14 9.41
CA TYR A 155 -16.03 -5.13 8.59
C TYR A 155 -16.39 -3.71 9.05
N ARG A 156 -17.68 -3.41 9.18
CA ARG A 156 -18.15 -2.09 9.65
C ARG A 156 -17.60 -1.75 11.04
N ASN A 157 -17.57 -2.72 11.94
CA ASN A 157 -17.00 -2.55 13.28
C ASN A 157 -15.50 -2.24 13.20
N ARG A 158 -14.74 -2.94 12.33
CA ARG A 158 -13.30 -2.69 12.14
C ARG A 158 -13.03 -1.33 11.51
N VAL A 159 -13.84 -0.88 10.55
CA VAL A 159 -13.77 0.49 10.01
C VAL A 159 -13.97 1.52 11.13
N MET A 160 -15.01 1.37 11.95
CA MET A 160 -15.23 2.26 13.10
C MET A 160 -14.08 2.24 14.10
N TYR A 161 -13.52 1.06 14.38
CA TYR A 161 -12.37 0.92 15.25
C TYR A 161 -11.15 1.70 14.73
N VAL A 162 -10.81 1.53 13.44
CA VAL A 162 -9.68 2.22 12.80
C VAL A 162 -9.87 3.75 12.85
N MET A 163 -11.08 4.23 12.61
CA MET A 163 -11.39 5.66 12.67
C MET A 163 -11.28 6.21 14.10
N ALA A 164 -11.82 5.50 15.08
CA ALA A 164 -11.82 5.93 16.49
C ALA A 164 -10.42 5.85 17.13
N ASN A 165 -9.55 4.96 16.66
CA ASN A 165 -8.23 4.69 17.22
C ASN A 165 -7.10 5.07 16.25
N SER A 166 -7.29 6.05 15.37
CA SER A 166 -6.36 6.39 14.28
C SER A 166 -4.93 6.73 14.73
N ARG A 167 -4.70 7.06 16.01
CA ARG A 167 -3.39 7.33 16.63
C ARG A 167 -2.82 6.16 17.44
N SER A 168 -3.52 5.03 17.51
CA SER A 168 -3.06 3.82 18.17
C SER A 168 -2.40 2.88 17.17
N MET A 169 -1.25 2.31 17.54
CA MET A 169 -0.55 1.32 16.72
C MET A 169 -1.37 0.05 16.47
N THR A 170 -2.41 -0.19 17.26
CA THR A 170 -3.31 -1.35 17.11
C THR A 170 -4.12 -1.33 15.81
N VAL A 171 -4.26 -0.18 15.14
CA VAL A 171 -4.92 -0.11 13.83
C VAL A 171 -4.14 -0.85 12.74
N ILE A 172 -2.80 -0.96 12.89
CA ILE A 172 -1.98 -1.68 11.91
C ILE A 172 -2.42 -3.15 11.81
N PRO A 173 -2.37 -3.98 12.86
CA PRO A 173 -2.83 -5.36 12.75
C PRO A 173 -4.31 -5.48 12.35
N VAL A 174 -5.18 -4.52 12.71
CA VAL A 174 -6.58 -4.52 12.27
C VAL A 174 -6.71 -4.39 10.76
N LEU A 175 -5.94 -3.49 10.14
CA LEU A 175 -5.95 -3.28 8.68
C LEU A 175 -5.46 -4.50 7.88
N TYR A 176 -4.66 -5.38 8.52
CA TYR A 176 -4.12 -6.59 7.89
C TYR A 176 -4.84 -7.88 8.31
N GLN A 177 -5.99 -7.82 9.01
CA GLN A 177 -6.80 -9.00 9.33
C GLN A 177 -7.31 -9.71 8.07
N THR A 178 -7.36 -11.04 8.12
CA THR A 178 -7.80 -11.90 7.00
C THR A 178 -8.79 -12.95 7.48
N LEU A 179 -9.67 -13.40 6.57
CA LEU A 179 -10.63 -14.52 6.77
C LEU A 179 -10.08 -15.86 6.29
N GLY A 180 -8.79 -16.02 6.26
CA GLY A 180 -8.07 -17.15 5.71
C GLY A 180 -6.85 -16.64 4.94
N GLU A 181 -6.21 -17.49 4.15
CA GLU A 181 -4.91 -17.16 3.54
C GLU A 181 -4.97 -15.97 2.56
N ASN A 182 -6.08 -15.80 1.83
CA ASN A 182 -6.15 -14.84 0.72
C ASN A 182 -7.39 -13.92 0.74
N LEU A 183 -8.11 -13.85 1.85
CA LEU A 183 -9.30 -12.99 1.95
C LEU A 183 -9.11 -11.92 3.03
N PRO A 184 -8.54 -10.76 2.71
CA PRO A 184 -8.37 -9.67 3.66
C PRO A 184 -9.72 -9.05 4.06
N VAL A 185 -9.86 -8.64 5.32
CA VAL A 185 -11.02 -7.90 5.82
C VAL A 185 -11.13 -6.54 5.11
N PHE A 186 -10.00 -5.84 4.96
CA PHE A 186 -9.87 -4.60 4.18
C PHE A 186 -9.35 -4.92 2.77
N GLY A 187 -10.18 -5.59 1.96
CA GLY A 187 -9.82 -6.13 0.65
C GLY A 187 -10.37 -5.34 -0.55
N GLN A 188 -11.24 -4.35 -0.32
CA GLN A 188 -11.81 -3.53 -1.40
C GLN A 188 -10.80 -2.47 -1.85
N SER A 189 -10.80 -2.12 -3.13
CA SER A 189 -9.93 -1.06 -3.65
C SER A 189 -10.14 0.29 -2.96
N THR A 190 -11.37 0.57 -2.54
CA THR A 190 -11.74 1.77 -1.78
C THR A 190 -11.21 1.80 -0.35
N ASP A 191 -10.81 0.66 0.22
CA ASP A 191 -10.25 0.58 1.58
C ASP A 191 -8.90 1.30 1.72
N VAL A 192 -8.27 1.67 0.61
CA VAL A 192 -7.03 2.47 0.60
C VAL A 192 -7.15 3.74 1.46
N ILE A 193 -8.36 4.30 1.58
CA ILE A 193 -8.58 5.50 2.42
C ILE A 193 -8.28 5.23 3.89
N HIS A 194 -8.60 4.03 4.39
CA HIS A 194 -8.34 3.64 5.77
C HIS A 194 -6.85 3.44 6.04
N PHE A 195 -6.12 2.83 5.10
CA PHE A 195 -4.65 2.70 5.17
C PHE A 195 -3.97 4.06 5.17
N ARG A 196 -4.39 4.97 4.30
CA ARG A 196 -3.82 6.31 4.18
C ARG A 196 -4.07 7.13 5.44
N ASN A 197 -5.33 7.24 5.88
CA ASN A 197 -5.70 8.02 7.06
C ASN A 197 -5.02 7.50 8.33
N ALA A 198 -4.88 6.17 8.48
CA ALA A 198 -4.15 5.57 9.59
C ALA A 198 -2.65 5.91 9.51
N ALA A 199 -2.03 5.79 8.33
CA ALA A 199 -0.61 6.13 8.14
C ALA A 199 -0.33 7.60 8.46
N ASP A 200 -1.15 8.52 7.95
CA ASP A 200 -1.02 9.96 8.18
C ASP A 200 -1.18 10.30 9.67
N SER A 201 -2.18 9.72 10.34
CA SER A 201 -2.43 9.96 11.76
C SER A 201 -1.34 9.38 12.67
N LEU A 202 -0.87 8.16 12.37
CA LEU A 202 0.21 7.51 13.12
C LEU A 202 1.56 8.19 12.91
N ALA A 203 1.83 8.77 11.73
CA ALA A 203 3.06 9.50 11.47
C ALA A 203 3.22 10.74 12.35
N LEU A 204 2.14 11.34 12.85
CA LEU A 204 2.18 12.45 13.80
C LEU A 204 2.65 12.01 15.19
N GLU A 205 2.32 10.79 15.61
CA GLU A 205 2.67 10.26 16.94
C GLU A 205 3.98 9.45 16.91
N TYR A 206 4.23 8.74 15.80
CA TYR A 206 5.33 7.78 15.66
C TYR A 206 6.13 8.01 14.37
N PRO A 207 6.70 9.21 14.11
CA PRO A 207 7.33 9.55 12.82
C PRO A 207 8.53 8.66 12.49
N GLU A 208 9.21 8.11 13.49
CA GLU A 208 10.37 7.24 13.30
C GLU A 208 10.02 5.75 13.22
N SER A 209 8.77 5.38 13.49
CA SER A 209 8.36 3.98 13.49
C SER A 209 8.50 3.34 12.12
N ARG A 210 9.24 2.22 12.07
CA ARG A 210 9.37 1.40 10.85
C ARG A 210 8.03 0.86 10.37
N HIS A 211 7.12 0.54 11.29
CA HIS A 211 5.80 0.00 10.97
C HIS A 211 4.89 1.06 10.35
N VAL A 212 4.97 2.30 10.81
CA VAL A 212 4.23 3.43 10.25
C VAL A 212 4.75 3.78 8.85
N LYS A 213 6.07 3.80 8.66
CA LYS A 213 6.70 3.98 7.33
C LYS A 213 6.29 2.87 6.35
N ALA A 214 6.20 1.62 6.82
CA ALA A 214 5.73 0.50 6.01
C ALA A 214 4.24 0.62 5.64
N LEU A 215 3.40 1.05 6.59
CA LEU A 215 1.97 1.30 6.35
C LEU A 215 1.76 2.41 5.30
N ALA A 216 2.52 3.51 5.38
CA ALA A 216 2.46 4.59 4.40
C ALA A 216 2.81 4.10 2.99
N LYS A 217 3.87 3.29 2.85
CA LYS A 217 4.26 2.68 1.58
C LYS A 217 3.17 1.74 1.02
N GLU A 218 2.52 0.97 1.89
CA GLU A 218 1.40 0.10 1.49
C GLU A 218 0.19 0.93 1.04
N ALA A 219 -0.13 2.02 1.72
CA ALA A 219 -1.19 2.94 1.31
C ALA A 219 -0.94 3.53 -0.08
N GLU A 220 0.30 3.94 -0.39
CA GLU A 220 0.68 4.41 -1.73
C GLU A 220 0.56 3.31 -2.78
N ARG A 221 1.01 2.09 -2.47
CA ARG A 221 0.88 0.94 -3.37
C ARG A 221 -0.59 0.68 -3.71
N ARG A 222 -1.48 0.63 -2.70
CA ARG A 222 -2.93 0.44 -2.91
C ARG A 222 -3.56 1.58 -3.69
N HIS A 223 -3.13 2.82 -3.46
CA HIS A 223 -3.61 3.97 -4.22
C HIS A 223 -3.23 3.88 -5.71
N SER A 224 -2.02 3.42 -6.01
CA SER A 224 -1.58 3.19 -7.39
C SER A 224 -2.44 2.13 -8.10
N TYR A 225 -2.81 1.04 -7.40
CA TYR A 225 -3.72 0.03 -7.95
C TYR A 225 -5.13 0.59 -8.21
N LEU A 226 -5.67 1.39 -7.28
CA LEU A 226 -6.97 2.04 -7.47
C LEU A 226 -6.98 2.96 -8.70
N ASN A 227 -5.93 3.74 -8.89
CA ASN A 227 -5.78 4.61 -10.06
C ASN A 227 -5.69 3.79 -11.36
N MET A 228 -4.93 2.68 -11.35
CA MET A 228 -4.85 1.78 -12.51
C MET A 228 -6.20 1.15 -12.83
N GLU A 229 -6.94 0.67 -11.83
CA GLU A 229 -8.30 0.14 -12.02
C GLU A 229 -9.24 1.17 -12.66
N ALA A 230 -9.18 2.43 -12.19
CA ALA A 230 -9.98 3.51 -12.76
C ALA A 230 -9.61 3.79 -14.22
N LEU A 231 -8.31 3.76 -14.57
CA LEU A 231 -7.83 3.94 -15.94
C LEU A 231 -8.28 2.79 -16.85
N VAL A 232 -8.22 1.54 -16.39
CA VAL A 232 -8.71 0.38 -17.16
C VAL A 232 -10.22 0.49 -17.41
N LYS A 233 -11.01 0.83 -16.38
CA LYS A 233 -12.46 1.04 -16.55
C LYS A 233 -12.78 2.17 -17.53
N SER A 234 -12.02 3.27 -17.51
CA SER A 234 -12.20 4.34 -18.50
C SER A 234 -11.87 3.88 -19.91
N ALA A 235 -10.85 3.04 -20.09
CA ALA A 235 -10.48 2.48 -21.38
C ALA A 235 -11.57 1.58 -21.99
N GLU A 236 -12.27 0.81 -21.17
CA GLU A 236 -13.42 -0.01 -21.62
C GLU A 236 -14.57 0.85 -22.19
N GLN A 237 -14.73 2.08 -21.70
CA GLN A 237 -15.79 3.00 -22.14
C GLN A 237 -15.45 3.76 -23.41
N ILE A 238 -14.19 4.16 -23.60
CA ILE A 238 -13.76 5.07 -24.67
C ILE A 238 -12.74 4.45 -25.64
N GLY A 239 -12.41 3.16 -25.49
CA GLY A 239 -11.49 2.42 -26.37
C GLY A 239 -10.00 2.68 -26.15
N TYR A 240 -9.63 3.50 -25.17
CA TYR A 240 -8.25 3.76 -24.72
C TYR A 240 -8.22 4.24 -23.27
N PRO A 241 -7.11 4.06 -22.55
CA PRO A 241 -6.93 4.65 -21.22
C PRO A 241 -6.91 6.18 -21.29
N ASP A 242 -7.82 6.84 -20.58
CA ASP A 242 -7.86 8.30 -20.60
C ASP A 242 -6.71 8.91 -19.78
N ILE A 243 -6.29 10.13 -20.16
CA ILE A 243 -5.21 10.87 -19.49
C ILE A 243 -5.73 12.25 -19.12
N GLU A 244 -5.63 12.64 -17.85
CA GLU A 244 -5.95 13.98 -17.38
C GLU A 244 -4.75 14.54 -16.61
N LEU A 245 -4.05 15.51 -17.21
CA LEU A 245 -2.82 16.09 -16.65
C LEU A 245 -2.81 17.62 -16.80
N PRO A 246 -2.06 18.33 -15.93
CA PRO A 246 -1.93 19.77 -16.00
C PRO A 246 -1.05 20.22 -17.18
N ASP A 247 -1.49 21.27 -17.87
CA ASP A 247 -0.72 21.99 -18.88
C ASP A 247 0.22 23.05 -18.26
N LEU A 248 0.82 23.89 -19.10
CA LEU A 248 1.72 24.99 -18.67
C LEU A 248 1.06 25.99 -17.72
N GLN A 249 -0.24 26.19 -17.83
CA GLN A 249 -1.03 27.09 -17.03
C GLN A 249 -1.55 26.42 -15.75
N GLY A 250 -1.32 25.11 -15.60
CA GLY A 250 -1.83 24.32 -14.48
C GLY A 250 -3.28 23.87 -14.70
N GLN A 251 -3.87 24.13 -15.86
CA GLN A 251 -5.21 23.66 -16.20
C GLN A 251 -5.16 22.18 -16.56
N LYS A 252 -6.07 21.41 -16.00
CA LYS A 252 -6.20 19.99 -16.34
C LYS A 252 -6.73 19.87 -17.77
N ARG A 253 -5.99 19.13 -18.57
CA ARG A 253 -6.33 18.80 -19.95
C ARG A 253 -6.59 17.32 -20.03
N LYS A 254 -7.74 16.97 -20.56
CA LYS A 254 -8.17 15.58 -20.69
C LYS A 254 -8.02 15.12 -22.12
N LEU A 255 -7.45 13.91 -22.30
CA LEU A 255 -7.22 13.35 -23.64
C LEU A 255 -8.55 13.12 -24.38
N SER A 256 -9.56 12.62 -23.68
CA SER A 256 -10.90 12.38 -24.23
C SER A 256 -11.67 13.65 -24.61
N ASP A 257 -11.22 14.84 -24.16
CA ASP A 257 -11.83 16.12 -24.55
C ASP A 257 -11.33 16.65 -25.91
N ILE A 258 -10.37 15.94 -26.56
CA ILE A 258 -9.82 16.36 -27.83
C ILE A 258 -10.76 15.95 -28.96
N ASP A 259 -11.35 16.94 -29.62
CA ASP A 259 -12.19 16.76 -30.81
C ASP A 259 -11.32 16.77 -32.08
N ALA A 260 -10.79 15.60 -32.44
CA ALA A 260 -10.01 15.40 -33.65
C ALA A 260 -10.21 13.98 -34.19
N LYS A 261 -10.16 13.83 -35.54
CA LYS A 261 -10.31 12.53 -36.19
C LYS A 261 -9.19 11.57 -35.84
N VAL A 262 -7.97 12.09 -35.79
CA VAL A 262 -6.76 11.33 -35.40
C VAL A 262 -6.02 12.06 -34.28
N VAL A 263 -5.81 11.42 -33.16
CA VAL A 263 -5.03 11.96 -32.03
C VAL A 263 -3.78 11.12 -31.84
N MET A 264 -2.62 11.77 -31.80
CA MET A 264 -1.37 11.13 -31.42
C MET A 264 -1.06 11.41 -29.97
N ILE A 265 -0.96 10.36 -29.14
CA ILE A 265 -0.38 10.46 -27.81
C ILE A 265 1.15 10.32 -27.95
N HIS A 266 1.89 11.30 -27.47
CA HIS A 266 3.35 11.29 -27.50
C HIS A 266 3.91 11.36 -26.09
N PHE A 267 4.43 10.26 -25.57
CA PHE A 267 5.16 10.21 -24.31
C PHE A 267 6.63 10.54 -24.53
N TRP A 268 7.15 11.49 -23.77
CA TRP A 268 8.52 11.99 -23.93
C TRP A 268 9.11 12.53 -22.63
N THR A 269 10.40 12.92 -22.68
CA THR A 269 11.04 13.67 -21.59
C THR A 269 11.81 14.88 -22.13
N ALA A 270 11.61 16.03 -21.50
CA ALA A 270 12.28 17.27 -21.87
C ALA A 270 13.79 17.29 -21.54
N THR A 271 14.26 16.36 -20.70
CA THR A 271 15.68 16.23 -20.36
C THR A 271 16.54 15.69 -21.50
N LYS A 272 15.96 14.97 -22.48
CA LYS A 272 16.68 14.39 -23.60
C LYS A 272 16.73 15.33 -24.80
N ALA A 273 17.95 15.64 -25.26
CA ALA A 273 18.16 16.58 -26.38
C ALA A 273 17.54 16.06 -27.71
N GLU A 274 17.72 14.79 -28.00
CA GLU A 274 17.16 14.14 -29.20
C GLU A 274 15.63 14.23 -29.26
N GLN A 275 14.94 14.12 -28.14
CA GLN A 275 13.48 14.22 -28.09
C GLN A 275 13.00 15.67 -28.27
N LYS A 276 13.78 16.65 -27.77
CA LYS A 276 13.51 18.07 -28.04
C LYS A 276 13.68 18.41 -29.52
N MET A 277 14.72 17.88 -30.16
CA MET A 277 14.94 18.08 -31.60
C MET A 277 13.82 17.41 -32.42
N PHE A 278 13.39 16.21 -32.05
CA PHE A 278 12.28 15.53 -32.69
C PHE A 278 10.98 16.36 -32.66
N ASN A 279 10.68 17.05 -31.57
CA ASN A 279 9.54 17.95 -31.51
C ASN A 279 9.62 19.08 -32.55
N LEU A 280 10.82 19.65 -32.76
CA LEU A 280 11.02 20.78 -33.67
C LEU A 280 11.14 20.34 -35.13
N ASP A 281 11.92 19.29 -35.39
CA ASP A 281 12.31 18.90 -36.75
C ASP A 281 11.28 17.98 -37.37
N VAL A 282 10.54 17.22 -36.59
CA VAL A 282 9.57 16.23 -37.09
C VAL A 282 8.13 16.61 -36.72
N LEU A 283 7.83 16.77 -35.42
CA LEU A 283 6.43 16.94 -35.00
C LEU A 283 5.85 18.26 -35.45
N LYS A 284 6.60 19.34 -35.41
CA LYS A 284 6.11 20.66 -35.80
C LYS A 284 5.73 20.73 -37.29
N PRO A 285 6.57 20.30 -38.24
CA PRO A 285 6.17 20.24 -39.65
C PRO A 285 5.01 19.26 -39.93
N LEU A 286 4.95 18.13 -39.22
CA LEU A 286 3.84 17.19 -39.32
C LEU A 286 2.53 17.83 -38.85
N TYR A 287 2.55 18.49 -37.72
CA TYR A 287 1.37 19.18 -37.17
C TYR A 287 0.87 20.25 -38.11
N GLU A 288 1.75 21.10 -38.66
CA GLU A 288 1.41 22.13 -39.63
C GLU A 288 0.77 21.53 -40.91
N GLN A 289 1.22 20.35 -41.32
CA GLN A 289 0.71 19.68 -42.54
C GLN A 289 -0.66 19.02 -42.36
N TYR A 290 -0.89 18.39 -41.16
CA TYR A 290 -2.02 17.49 -40.94
C TYR A 290 -3.10 18.03 -40.01
N HIS A 291 -2.80 19.03 -39.18
CA HIS A 291 -3.75 19.57 -38.20
C HIS A 291 -5.07 19.99 -38.82
N LYS A 292 -5.03 20.75 -39.94
CA LYS A 292 -6.23 21.18 -40.67
C LYS A 292 -7.03 20.04 -41.28
N LYS A 293 -6.48 18.83 -41.33
CA LYS A 293 -7.14 17.62 -41.80
C LYS A 293 -7.76 16.80 -40.67
N GLY A 294 -7.68 17.28 -39.44
CA GLY A 294 -8.22 16.59 -38.24
C GLY A 294 -7.18 15.80 -37.45
N PHE A 295 -5.90 16.19 -37.51
CA PHE A 295 -4.83 15.63 -36.67
C PHE A 295 -4.56 16.49 -35.44
N GLU A 296 -4.48 15.87 -34.26
CA GLU A 296 -4.07 16.54 -33.04
C GLU A 296 -2.99 15.73 -32.29
N ILE A 297 -2.20 16.42 -31.46
CA ILE A 297 -1.17 15.82 -30.64
C ILE A 297 -1.49 16.09 -29.16
N TYR A 298 -1.55 15.02 -28.37
CA TYR A 298 -1.57 15.09 -26.91
C TYR A 298 -0.22 14.62 -26.37
N GLN A 299 0.62 15.58 -25.99
CA GLN A 299 2.00 15.33 -25.62
C GLN A 299 2.15 15.25 -24.09
N VAL A 300 2.62 14.11 -23.60
CA VAL A 300 2.78 13.80 -22.16
C VAL A 300 4.25 13.76 -21.79
N ALA A 301 4.71 14.72 -21.00
CA ALA A 301 6.06 14.70 -20.45
C ALA A 301 6.10 13.89 -19.14
N LEU A 302 7.05 12.96 -19.06
CA LEU A 302 7.32 12.14 -17.87
C LEU A 302 8.55 12.67 -17.11
N ASP A 303 8.68 13.99 -17.03
CA ASP A 303 9.76 14.63 -16.28
C ASP A 303 9.40 14.80 -14.81
N MET A 304 10.36 14.61 -13.89
CA MET A 304 10.16 14.91 -12.47
C MET A 304 10.22 16.42 -12.19
N ASP A 305 11.04 17.16 -12.96
CA ASP A 305 11.18 18.60 -12.86
C ASP A 305 10.19 19.32 -13.79
N LYS A 306 9.03 19.66 -13.23
CA LYS A 306 8.00 20.43 -13.93
C LYS A 306 8.51 21.79 -14.43
N GLY A 307 9.44 22.44 -13.68
CA GLY A 307 10.00 23.74 -14.05
C GLY A 307 10.88 23.65 -15.29
N PHE A 308 11.70 22.60 -15.36
CA PHE A 308 12.53 22.33 -16.55
C PHE A 308 11.67 22.06 -17.79
N TRP A 309 10.71 21.16 -17.68
CA TRP A 309 9.75 20.90 -18.76
C TRP A 309 9.05 22.18 -19.22
N ALA A 310 8.51 22.96 -18.30
CA ALA A 310 7.81 24.19 -18.61
C ALA A 310 8.68 25.19 -19.39
N ASN A 311 9.97 25.32 -19.05
CA ASN A 311 10.90 26.17 -19.78
C ASN A 311 11.14 25.68 -21.22
N VAL A 312 11.29 24.36 -21.41
CA VAL A 312 11.46 23.77 -22.75
C VAL A 312 10.22 24.01 -23.61
N VAL A 313 9.03 23.75 -23.06
CA VAL A 313 7.77 23.96 -23.81
C VAL A 313 7.54 25.44 -24.14
N LYS A 314 7.86 26.36 -23.25
CA LYS A 314 7.81 27.81 -23.52
C LYS A 314 8.76 28.26 -24.65
N GLN A 315 9.94 27.62 -24.74
CA GLN A 315 10.91 27.90 -25.82
C GLN A 315 10.44 27.33 -27.16
N GLN A 316 9.92 26.09 -27.17
CA GLN A 316 9.48 25.41 -28.39
C GLN A 316 8.15 25.91 -28.92
N LYS A 317 7.29 26.44 -28.05
CA LYS A 317 5.95 26.96 -28.36
C LYS A 317 5.13 26.00 -29.24
N PRO A 318 4.91 24.74 -28.77
CA PRO A 318 4.08 23.79 -29.52
C PRO A 318 2.67 24.34 -29.68
N GLN A 319 2.05 24.08 -30.83
CA GLN A 319 0.67 24.46 -31.12
C GLN A 319 -0.34 23.40 -30.63
N TRP A 320 0.15 22.26 -30.18
CA TRP A 320 -0.62 21.14 -29.65
C TRP A 320 -0.70 21.13 -28.13
N VAL A 321 -1.51 20.22 -27.58
CA VAL A 321 -1.66 20.04 -26.13
C VAL A 321 -0.38 19.43 -25.54
N SER A 322 0.27 20.11 -24.60
CA SER A 322 1.45 19.60 -23.89
C SER A 322 1.19 19.64 -22.39
N VAL A 323 1.30 18.48 -21.73
CA VAL A 323 1.04 18.25 -20.32
C VAL A 323 2.21 17.55 -19.63
N CYS A 324 2.29 17.63 -18.31
CA CYS A 324 3.36 17.00 -17.53
C CYS A 324 2.81 16.27 -16.30
N ASP A 325 3.20 14.99 -16.15
CA ASP A 325 2.82 14.18 -14.99
C ASP A 325 3.64 14.50 -13.71
N SER A 326 4.85 15.00 -13.86
CA SER A 326 5.79 15.35 -12.77
C SER A 326 6.17 14.18 -11.83
N ARG A 327 5.95 12.93 -12.23
CA ARG A 327 6.24 11.70 -11.46
C ARG A 327 7.42 10.89 -12.00
N GLY A 328 7.90 11.23 -13.20
CA GLY A 328 9.01 10.52 -13.83
C GLY A 328 8.70 9.02 -13.99
N SER A 329 9.61 8.17 -13.56
CA SER A 329 9.47 6.71 -13.62
C SER A 329 8.34 6.14 -12.72
N ALA A 330 7.79 6.94 -11.81
CA ALA A 330 6.65 6.55 -10.98
C ALA A 330 5.29 6.90 -11.61
N SER A 331 5.27 7.38 -12.85
CA SER A 331 4.05 7.68 -13.57
C SER A 331 3.21 6.41 -13.77
N PRO A 332 1.90 6.42 -13.41
CA PRO A 332 1.01 5.29 -13.63
C PRO A 332 0.83 5.00 -15.13
N TYR A 333 0.99 6.00 -15.98
CA TYR A 333 0.82 5.85 -17.43
C TYR A 333 1.89 4.97 -18.07
N ILE A 334 3.08 4.79 -17.44
CA ILE A 334 4.09 3.84 -17.92
C ILE A 334 3.54 2.42 -17.93
N ALA A 335 2.90 2.00 -16.83
CA ALA A 335 2.29 0.66 -16.76
C ALA A 335 1.02 0.56 -17.62
N THR A 336 0.16 1.60 -17.58
CA THR A 336 -1.12 1.62 -18.27
C THR A 336 -0.96 1.51 -19.80
N TYR A 337 0.02 2.21 -20.37
CA TYR A 337 0.32 2.18 -21.80
C TYR A 337 1.45 1.21 -22.15
N ASN A 338 1.94 0.43 -21.18
CA ASN A 338 3.05 -0.52 -21.36
C ASN A 338 4.25 0.11 -22.08
N LEU A 339 4.73 1.26 -21.56
CA LEU A 339 5.82 2.03 -22.19
C LEU A 339 7.17 1.34 -21.98
N PRO A 340 7.80 0.75 -23.00
CA PRO A 340 9.10 0.08 -22.85
C PRO A 340 10.26 1.09 -22.77
N THR A 341 10.14 2.17 -23.53
CA THR A 341 11.16 3.24 -23.64
C THR A 341 10.50 4.56 -24.01
N LEU A 342 11.22 5.67 -23.88
CA LEU A 342 10.82 6.98 -24.37
C LEU A 342 11.74 7.43 -25.52
N PRO A 343 11.22 8.09 -26.55
CA PRO A 343 9.82 8.46 -26.76
C PRO A 343 8.95 7.27 -27.15
N ALA A 344 7.63 7.35 -26.85
CA ALA A 344 6.64 6.38 -27.27
C ALA A 344 5.42 7.09 -27.90
N PHE A 345 4.81 6.43 -28.90
CA PHE A 345 3.71 7.00 -29.67
C PHE A 345 2.54 6.03 -29.74
N PHE A 346 1.33 6.56 -29.60
CA PHE A 346 0.08 5.83 -29.81
C PHE A 346 -0.82 6.69 -30.68
N ILE A 347 -1.58 6.06 -31.55
CA ILE A 347 -2.53 6.74 -32.42
C ILE A 347 -3.95 6.31 -32.04
N ILE A 348 -4.81 7.29 -31.83
CA ILE A 348 -6.25 7.12 -31.70
C ILE A 348 -6.89 7.56 -33.02
N ASN A 349 -7.78 6.74 -33.59
CA ASN A 349 -8.60 7.07 -34.74
C ASN A 349 -10.05 6.69 -34.43
N ASP A 350 -10.96 7.62 -34.62
CA ASP A 350 -12.40 7.42 -34.36
C ASP A 350 -12.68 6.82 -32.96
N GLY A 351 -11.95 7.30 -31.93
CA GLY A 351 -12.15 6.90 -30.54
C GLY A 351 -11.55 5.55 -30.12
N ALA A 352 -10.71 4.92 -30.98
CA ALA A 352 -10.05 3.68 -30.63
C ALA A 352 -8.53 3.74 -30.90
N LEU A 353 -7.73 3.01 -30.10
CA LEU A 353 -6.31 2.84 -30.39
C LEU A 353 -6.12 2.06 -31.69
N VAL A 354 -5.24 2.58 -32.54
CA VAL A 354 -4.87 1.92 -33.78
C VAL A 354 -3.76 0.92 -33.52
N ASP A 355 -3.97 -0.32 -33.95
CA ASP A 355 -2.94 -1.35 -33.94
C ASP A 355 -1.79 -1.00 -34.87
N GLY A 356 -0.57 -1.03 -34.36
CA GLY A 356 0.67 -0.82 -35.10
C GLY A 356 1.63 0.10 -34.38
N GLN A 357 2.91 -0.21 -34.47
CA GLN A 357 3.97 0.63 -33.87
C GLN A 357 4.35 1.77 -34.85
N VAL A 358 4.24 2.99 -34.39
CA VAL A 358 4.93 4.14 -34.96
C VAL A 358 6.34 4.16 -34.42
N VAL A 359 7.32 3.86 -35.26
CA VAL A 359 8.73 3.73 -34.84
C VAL A 359 9.59 4.89 -35.35
N ASP A 360 9.14 5.58 -36.41
CA ASP A 360 9.85 6.68 -37.05
C ASP A 360 8.89 7.65 -37.78
N GLU A 361 9.44 8.74 -38.32
CA GLU A 361 8.70 9.73 -39.08
C GLU A 361 8.03 9.13 -40.32
N ALA A 362 8.69 8.22 -41.04
CA ALA A 362 8.17 7.64 -42.27
C ALA A 362 6.93 6.79 -42.02
N SER A 363 6.95 5.97 -40.99
CA SER A 363 5.81 5.16 -40.53
C SER A 363 4.66 6.04 -40.07
N LEU A 364 4.95 7.13 -39.32
CA LEU A 364 3.94 8.10 -38.87
C LEU A 364 3.27 8.79 -40.07
N ARG A 365 4.04 9.30 -41.04
CA ARG A 365 3.51 9.93 -42.26
C ARG A 365 2.66 8.97 -43.08
N LYS A 366 3.11 7.74 -43.24
CA LYS A 366 2.33 6.70 -43.97
C LYS A 366 1.00 6.43 -43.28
N LEU A 367 1.00 6.35 -41.95
CA LEU A 367 -0.22 6.12 -41.19
C LEU A 367 -1.18 7.31 -41.26
N LEU A 368 -0.68 8.55 -41.08
CA LEU A 368 -1.49 9.76 -41.18
C LEU A 368 -2.11 9.92 -42.59
N ASN A 369 -1.36 9.64 -43.68
CA ASN A 369 -1.90 9.67 -45.06
C ASN A 369 -2.99 8.61 -45.29
N LYS A 370 -3.01 7.53 -44.49
CA LYS A 370 -4.05 6.49 -44.61
C LYS A 370 -5.31 6.87 -43.82
N LEU A 371 -5.15 7.55 -42.67
CA LEU A 371 -6.25 7.83 -41.75
C LEU A 371 -6.94 9.18 -42.01
N LEU A 372 -6.23 10.15 -42.58
CA LEU A 372 -6.70 11.51 -42.87
C LEU A 372 -6.96 11.71 -44.41
#